data_c7ab78e2e42b88602fd6ab1337828e94
#
_entry.id   c7ab78e2e42b88602fd6ab1337828e94
#
_cell.length_a   1.000
_cell.length_b   1.000
_cell.length_c   1.000
_cell.angle_alpha   90.00
_cell.angle_beta   90.00
_cell.angle_gamma   90.00
#
_symmetry.space_group_name_H-M   'P 1'
#
loop_
_entity.id
_entity.type
_entity.pdbx_description
1 polymer ?
#
loop_
_entity_poly.entity_id
_entity_poly.type
_entity_poly.pdbx_seq_one_letter_code
_entity_poly.pdbx_strand_id
1 'polypeptide(L)'
;MSTKTIVITRPSGQARQQVELLQKAIQHSDIISPVNIISLPLLTIVPKENEQLVDHIASALKDADLAIFVSPNAIESVMRLLKRDWQNFSMKTIPVGVMGGSSRLALNNHGIGLEKVPTQVLMPKDSGKWDSEG
;
A
#
# COMPACT_ATOMS: atom_id res chain seq x y z
N MET A 1 -36.44 -8.08 -12.49
CA MET A 1 -35.17 -7.32 -12.67
C MET A 1 -33.99 -8.26 -12.50
N SER A 2 -33.02 -8.18 -13.41
CA SER A 2 -31.80 -9.01 -13.28
C SER A 2 -30.88 -8.45 -12.22
N THR A 3 -30.35 -9.31 -11.36
CA THR A 3 -29.30 -8.95 -10.39
C THR A 3 -27.97 -8.84 -11.13
N LYS A 4 -27.27 -7.72 -10.96
CA LYS A 4 -25.91 -7.54 -11.48
C LYS A 4 -24.90 -8.01 -10.44
N THR A 5 -23.82 -8.61 -10.88
CA THR A 5 -22.76 -9.11 -10.01
C THR A 5 -21.44 -8.43 -10.34
N ILE A 6 -20.78 -7.90 -9.32
CA ILE A 6 -19.41 -7.38 -9.38
C ILE A 6 -18.50 -8.37 -8.68
N VAL A 7 -17.45 -8.81 -9.35
CA VAL A 7 -16.45 -9.71 -8.79
C VAL A 7 -15.17 -8.93 -8.51
N ILE A 8 -14.69 -8.98 -7.27
CA ILE A 8 -13.44 -8.35 -6.83
C ILE A 8 -12.40 -9.43 -6.68
N THR A 9 -11.31 -9.32 -7.44
CA THR A 9 -10.25 -10.33 -7.51
C THR A 9 -8.99 -9.98 -6.73
N ARG A 10 -8.97 -8.84 -6.06
CA ARG A 10 -7.83 -8.40 -5.24
C ARG A 10 -7.58 -9.31 -4.04
N PRO A 11 -6.34 -9.37 -3.52
CA PRO A 11 -6.06 -10.03 -2.26
C PRO A 11 -6.97 -9.57 -1.13
N SER A 12 -7.35 -10.47 -0.22
CA SER A 12 -8.42 -10.27 0.78
C SER A 12 -8.30 -8.96 1.58
N GLY A 13 -7.09 -8.59 2.00
CA GLY A 13 -6.87 -7.37 2.78
C GLY A 13 -7.19 -6.08 2.02
N GLN A 14 -6.96 -6.07 0.72
CA GLN A 14 -7.28 -4.93 -0.16
C GLN A 14 -8.73 -4.99 -0.65
N ALA A 15 -9.28 -6.20 -0.82
CA ALA A 15 -10.64 -6.41 -1.29
C ALA A 15 -11.67 -5.84 -0.32
N ARG A 16 -11.47 -5.98 0.99
CA ARG A 16 -12.40 -5.47 2.02
C ARG A 16 -12.68 -3.99 1.85
N GLN A 17 -11.64 -3.17 1.74
CA GLN A 17 -11.79 -1.72 1.58
C GLN A 17 -12.51 -1.39 0.27
N GLN A 18 -12.20 -2.10 -0.81
CA GLN A 18 -12.84 -1.90 -2.10
C GLN A 18 -14.33 -2.28 -2.06
N VAL A 19 -14.68 -3.37 -1.38
CA VAL A 19 -16.09 -3.77 -1.17
C VAL A 19 -16.85 -2.69 -0.43
N GLU A 20 -16.30 -2.15 0.66
CA GLU A 20 -16.93 -1.07 1.43
C GLU A 20 -17.15 0.19 0.60
N LEU A 21 -16.17 0.59 -0.20
CA LEU A 21 -16.29 1.75 -1.09
C LEU A 21 -17.36 1.53 -2.16
N LEU A 22 -17.43 0.35 -2.76
CA LEU A 22 -18.44 0.01 -3.75
C LEU A 22 -19.85 -0.03 -3.14
N GLN A 23 -20.01 -0.61 -1.96
CA GLN A 23 -21.29 -0.63 -1.25
C GLN A 23 -21.79 0.78 -0.97
N LYS A 24 -20.92 1.67 -0.48
CA LYS A 24 -21.26 3.08 -0.27
C LYS A 24 -21.63 3.78 -1.58
N ALA A 25 -20.86 3.56 -2.65
CA ALA A 25 -21.15 4.16 -3.96
C ALA A 25 -22.51 3.68 -4.50
N ILE A 26 -22.85 2.41 -4.35
CA ILE A 26 -24.16 1.86 -4.75
C ILE A 26 -25.30 2.47 -3.96
N GLN A 27 -25.14 2.62 -2.63
CA GLN A 27 -26.16 3.24 -1.77
C GLN A 27 -26.46 4.70 -2.13
N HIS A 28 -25.46 5.43 -2.62
CA HIS A 28 -25.58 6.84 -2.99
C HIS A 28 -25.87 7.05 -4.50
N SER A 29 -26.10 5.98 -5.23
CA SER A 29 -26.39 6.01 -6.67
C SER A 29 -27.88 5.82 -6.94
N ASP A 30 -28.30 6.22 -8.14
CA ASP A 30 -29.66 5.99 -8.64
C ASP A 30 -29.87 4.56 -9.19
N ILE A 31 -29.01 3.62 -8.81
CA ILE A 31 -29.13 2.23 -9.22
C ILE A 31 -30.29 1.58 -8.48
N ILE A 32 -31.34 1.25 -9.24
CA ILE A 32 -32.56 0.62 -8.72
C ILE A 32 -32.42 -0.90 -8.64
N SER A 33 -31.61 -1.49 -9.54
CA SER A 33 -31.41 -2.95 -9.60
C SER A 33 -30.49 -3.42 -8.46
N PRO A 34 -30.77 -4.57 -7.85
CA PRO A 34 -29.87 -5.14 -6.84
C PRO A 34 -28.50 -5.45 -7.43
N VAL A 35 -27.45 -5.13 -6.69
CA VAL A 35 -26.05 -5.41 -7.06
C VAL A 35 -25.46 -6.34 -6.01
N ASN A 36 -24.94 -7.47 -6.48
CA ASN A 36 -24.22 -8.43 -5.66
C ASN A 36 -22.72 -8.22 -5.79
N ILE A 37 -22.00 -8.17 -4.68
CA ILE A 37 -20.54 -8.03 -4.67
C ILE A 37 -19.94 -9.33 -4.15
N ILE A 38 -19.11 -9.98 -4.96
CA ILE A 38 -18.41 -11.21 -4.61
C ILE A 38 -16.92 -10.91 -4.52
N SER A 39 -16.32 -11.25 -3.39
CA SER A 39 -14.85 -11.23 -3.24
C SER A 39 -14.30 -12.61 -3.60
N LEU A 40 -13.49 -12.66 -4.66
CA LEU A 40 -12.84 -13.86 -5.16
C LEU A 40 -11.34 -13.60 -5.31
N PRO A 41 -10.56 -13.64 -4.23
CA PRO A 41 -9.13 -13.40 -4.30
C PRO A 41 -8.45 -14.44 -5.20
N LEU A 42 -7.79 -13.98 -6.27
CA LEU A 42 -7.08 -14.87 -7.20
C LEU A 42 -5.69 -15.24 -6.71
N LEU A 43 -5.14 -14.46 -5.77
CA LEU A 43 -3.85 -14.72 -5.15
C LEU A 43 -3.84 -14.23 -3.72
N THR A 44 -2.96 -14.81 -2.92
CA THR A 44 -2.68 -14.39 -1.55
C THR A 44 -1.26 -13.89 -1.47
N ILE A 45 -1.08 -12.70 -0.86
CA ILE A 45 0.25 -12.15 -0.62
C ILE A 45 0.75 -12.70 0.71
N VAL A 46 1.82 -13.50 0.65
CA VAL A 46 2.47 -14.08 1.82
C VAL A 46 3.84 -13.40 1.99
N PRO A 47 4.04 -12.61 3.06
CA PRO A 47 5.34 -12.01 3.32
C PRO A 47 6.40 -13.08 3.59
N LYS A 48 7.60 -12.89 3.05
CA LYS A 48 8.77 -13.67 3.44
C LYS A 48 9.33 -13.08 4.74
N GLU A 49 9.43 -13.88 5.77
CA GLU A 49 9.96 -13.47 7.06
C GLU A 49 11.14 -14.36 7.43
N ASN A 50 12.35 -13.78 7.47
CA ASN A 50 13.55 -14.42 8.00
C ASN A 50 14.57 -13.37 8.48
N GLU A 51 15.44 -13.76 9.38
CA GLU A 51 16.43 -12.87 9.98
C GLU A 51 17.43 -12.33 8.96
N GLN A 52 17.84 -13.14 7.99
CA GLN A 52 18.76 -12.71 6.93
C GLN A 52 18.17 -11.59 6.08
N LEU A 53 16.86 -11.63 5.83
CA LEU A 53 16.17 -10.60 5.08
C LEU A 53 16.11 -9.28 5.85
N VAL A 54 15.92 -9.35 7.18
CA VAL A 54 15.95 -8.18 8.07
C VAL A 54 17.32 -7.51 8.00
N ASP A 55 18.39 -8.28 8.15
CA ASP A 55 19.76 -7.77 8.10
C ASP A 55 20.10 -7.16 6.73
N HIS A 56 19.62 -7.79 5.67
CA HIS A 56 19.81 -7.31 4.30
C HIS A 56 19.12 -5.96 4.08
N ILE A 57 17.86 -5.84 4.52
CA ILE A 57 17.10 -4.59 4.41
C ILE A 57 17.75 -3.48 5.26
N ALA A 58 18.12 -3.79 6.49
CA ALA A 58 18.76 -2.83 7.38
C ALA A 58 20.08 -2.30 6.79
N SER A 59 20.92 -3.19 6.25
CA SER A 59 22.15 -2.81 5.57
C SER A 59 21.89 -1.95 4.34
N ALA A 60 20.93 -2.33 3.50
CA ALA A 60 20.57 -1.57 2.32
C ALA A 60 20.08 -0.17 2.66
N LEU A 61 19.21 -0.02 3.68
CA LEU A 61 18.71 1.29 4.13
C LEU A 61 19.82 2.19 4.67
N LYS A 62 20.82 1.62 5.33
CA LYS A 62 21.95 2.37 5.87
C LYS A 62 22.75 3.06 4.77
N ASP A 63 22.89 2.42 3.63
CA ASP A 63 23.70 2.91 2.51
C ASP A 63 22.88 3.63 1.44
N ALA A 64 21.54 3.54 1.49
CA ALA A 64 20.65 4.12 0.50
C ALA A 64 20.55 5.66 0.60
N ASP A 65 20.39 6.29 -0.55
CA ASP A 65 20.07 7.72 -0.67
C ASP A 65 18.59 7.97 -0.99
N LEU A 66 17.88 6.93 -1.42
CA LEU A 66 16.46 6.95 -1.73
C LEU A 66 15.89 5.53 -1.56
N ALA A 67 14.73 5.43 -0.93
CA ALA A 67 13.96 4.18 -0.87
C ALA A 67 12.70 4.30 -1.72
N ILE A 68 12.46 3.37 -2.63
CA ILE A 68 11.27 3.37 -3.49
C ILE A 68 10.39 2.17 -3.16
N PHE A 69 9.12 2.43 -2.87
CA PHE A 69 8.11 1.40 -2.66
C PHE A 69 7.10 1.40 -3.81
N VAL A 70 6.98 0.27 -4.48
CA VAL A 70 6.11 0.12 -5.64
C VAL A 70 4.66 -0.28 -5.28
N SER A 71 4.40 -0.59 -4.01
CA SER A 71 3.06 -0.96 -3.56
C SER A 71 2.89 -0.79 -2.04
N PRO A 72 1.63 -0.63 -1.55
CA PRO A 72 1.36 -0.65 -0.12
C PRO A 72 1.81 -1.94 0.57
N ASN A 73 1.70 -3.08 -0.09
CA ASN A 73 2.13 -4.37 0.46
C ASN A 73 3.64 -4.43 0.69
N ALA A 74 4.43 -3.80 -0.19
CA ALA A 74 5.88 -3.70 0.01
C ALA A 74 6.21 -2.90 1.28
N ILE A 75 5.50 -1.79 1.51
CA ILE A 75 5.65 -0.97 2.73
C ILE A 75 5.31 -1.80 3.97
N GLU A 76 4.14 -2.44 3.99
CA GLU A 76 3.69 -3.24 5.13
C GLU A 76 4.66 -4.40 5.42
N SER A 77 5.20 -5.05 4.39
CA SER A 77 6.16 -6.14 4.54
C SER A 77 7.47 -5.66 5.16
N VAL A 78 8.02 -4.55 4.68
CA VAL A 78 9.26 -3.97 5.22
C VAL A 78 9.03 -3.50 6.66
N MET A 79 7.95 -2.79 6.93
CA MET A 79 7.66 -2.29 8.29
C MET A 79 7.43 -3.42 9.28
N ARG A 80 6.86 -4.54 8.85
CA ARG A 80 6.73 -5.74 9.68
C ARG A 80 8.10 -6.34 10.01
N LEU A 81 8.96 -6.51 9.00
CA LEU A 81 10.31 -7.04 9.17
C LEU A 81 11.17 -6.16 10.08
N LEU A 82 11.07 -4.85 9.94
CA LEU A 82 11.77 -3.88 10.79
C LEU A 82 11.04 -3.61 12.12
N LYS A 83 10.00 -4.38 12.45
CA LYS A 83 9.18 -4.20 13.67
C LYS A 83 8.63 -2.78 13.81
N ARG A 84 8.30 -2.16 12.68
CA ARG A 84 7.79 -0.79 12.57
C ARG A 84 8.78 0.30 13.03
N ASP A 85 10.05 -0.01 13.02
CA ASP A 85 11.09 0.88 13.53
C ASP A 85 12.03 1.37 12.43
N TRP A 86 11.45 2.12 11.49
CA TRP A 86 12.19 2.71 10.37
C TRP A 86 13.38 3.56 10.81
N GLN A 87 13.23 4.35 11.88
CA GLN A 87 14.26 5.28 12.33
C GLN A 87 15.53 4.58 12.83
N ASN A 88 15.38 3.46 13.53
CA ASN A 88 16.54 2.72 14.05
C ASN A 88 17.35 2.06 12.93
N PHE A 89 16.73 1.77 11.80
CA PHE A 89 17.39 1.15 10.66
C PHE A 89 17.87 2.15 9.60
N SER A 90 17.36 3.37 9.64
CA SER A 90 17.80 4.48 8.79
C SER A 90 18.59 5.47 9.64
N MET A 91 19.91 5.40 9.62
CA MET A 91 20.78 6.31 10.38
C MET A 91 20.71 7.75 9.88
N LYS A 92 20.14 7.97 8.72
CA LYS A 92 19.83 9.28 8.15
C LYS A 92 18.39 9.26 7.65
N THR A 93 17.75 10.41 7.64
CA THR A 93 16.45 10.56 7.00
C THR A 93 16.62 10.48 5.48
N ILE A 94 16.23 9.36 4.89
CA ILE A 94 16.27 9.18 3.45
C ILE A 94 14.92 9.52 2.82
N PRO A 95 14.88 10.16 1.65
CA PRO A 95 13.65 10.34 0.90
C PRO A 95 13.01 9.01 0.54
N VAL A 96 11.69 8.99 0.48
CA VAL A 96 10.92 7.80 0.12
C VAL A 96 10.09 8.10 -1.11
N GLY A 97 10.26 7.32 -2.16
CA GLY A 97 9.44 7.37 -3.37
C GLY A 97 8.29 6.38 -3.32
N VAL A 98 7.11 6.80 -3.75
CA VAL A 98 5.92 5.96 -3.90
C VAL A 98 5.22 6.25 -5.22
N MET A 99 4.50 5.25 -5.74
CA MET A 99 3.87 5.35 -7.06
C MET A 99 2.46 5.96 -7.01
N GLY A 100 1.84 6.05 -5.84
CA GLY A 100 0.48 6.58 -5.75
C GLY A 100 -0.02 6.84 -4.34
N GLY A 101 -1.25 7.37 -4.25
CA GLY A 101 -1.85 7.82 -2.99
C GLY A 101 -2.05 6.71 -1.96
N SER A 102 -2.35 5.48 -2.38
CA SER A 102 -2.51 4.34 -1.47
C SER A 102 -1.20 3.96 -0.78
N SER A 103 -0.09 4.02 -1.49
CA SER A 103 1.25 3.81 -0.91
C SER A 103 1.65 4.96 0.01
N ARG A 104 1.32 6.20 -0.35
CA ARG A 104 1.54 7.35 0.54
C ARG A 104 0.76 7.20 1.84
N LEU A 105 -0.50 6.80 1.76
CA LEU A 105 -1.32 6.54 2.95
C LEU A 105 -0.73 5.44 3.82
N ALA A 106 -0.23 4.36 3.22
CA ALA A 106 0.44 3.29 3.96
C ALA A 106 1.68 3.79 4.70
N LEU A 107 2.51 4.65 4.08
CA LEU A 107 3.64 5.30 4.76
C LEU A 107 3.18 6.15 5.95
N ASN A 108 2.15 6.98 5.75
CA ASN A 108 1.62 7.86 6.78
C ASN A 108 1.07 7.06 7.98
N ASN A 109 0.46 5.89 7.75
CA ASN A 109 -0.01 5.00 8.81
C ASN A 109 1.12 4.50 9.72
N HIS A 110 2.36 4.47 9.23
CA HIS A 110 3.56 4.19 10.00
C HIS A 110 4.28 5.45 10.49
N GLY A 111 3.71 6.62 10.27
CA GLY A 111 4.27 7.90 10.66
C GLY A 111 5.37 8.44 9.74
N ILE A 112 5.70 7.74 8.65
CA ILE A 112 6.70 8.17 7.67
C ILE A 112 6.14 9.30 6.82
N GLY A 113 6.89 10.41 6.72
CA GLY A 113 6.44 11.63 6.05
C GLY A 113 5.58 12.54 6.92
N LEU A 114 5.41 12.22 8.20
CA LEU A 114 4.74 13.01 9.22
C LEU A 114 5.73 13.41 10.33
N GLU A 115 5.25 14.09 11.38
CA GLU A 115 6.11 14.57 12.48
C GLU A 115 6.93 13.47 13.16
N LYS A 116 6.39 12.27 13.26
CA LYS A 116 7.07 11.15 13.91
C LYS A 116 8.32 10.71 13.16
N VAL A 117 8.26 10.67 11.84
CA VAL A 117 9.38 10.36 10.96
C VAL A 117 9.37 11.37 9.79
N PRO A 118 9.89 12.59 10.02
CA PRO A 118 9.85 13.63 9.01
C PRO A 118 10.83 13.31 7.88
N THR A 119 10.31 12.75 6.81
CA THR A 119 11.08 12.49 5.61
C THR A 119 10.33 12.99 4.38
N GLN A 120 11.06 13.32 3.33
CA GLN A 120 10.47 13.72 2.06
C GLN A 120 9.82 12.52 1.38
N VAL A 121 8.55 12.64 1.02
CA VAL A 121 7.83 11.64 0.24
C VAL A 121 7.67 12.16 -1.18
N LEU A 122 8.25 11.43 -2.13
CA LEU A 122 8.22 11.73 -3.54
C LEU A 122 7.12 10.93 -4.23
N MET A 123 6.33 11.59 -5.06
CA MET A 123 5.26 10.97 -5.87
C MET A 123 5.29 11.53 -7.28
N PRO A 124 4.82 10.77 -8.29
CA PRO A 124 4.56 11.31 -9.61
C PRO A 124 3.60 12.51 -9.52
N LYS A 125 3.90 13.59 -10.25
CA LYS A 125 3.07 14.81 -10.25
C LYS A 125 1.77 14.63 -11.02
N ASP A 126 1.79 13.76 -12.02
CA ASP A 126 0.65 13.48 -12.90
C ASP A 126 -0.04 12.19 -12.44
N SER A 127 -1.32 12.28 -12.08
CA SER A 127 -2.12 11.13 -11.66
C SER A 127 -2.26 10.04 -12.73
N GLY A 128 -2.10 10.38 -14.02
CA GLY A 128 -2.08 9.42 -15.12
C GLY A 128 -0.79 8.58 -15.18
N LYS A 129 0.20 8.90 -14.35
CA LYS A 129 1.50 8.21 -14.31
C LYS A 129 1.78 7.53 -12.97
N TRP A 130 0.73 7.08 -12.29
CA TRP A 130 0.86 6.42 -10.99
C TRP A 130 1.05 4.91 -11.14
N ASP A 131 1.94 4.53 -12.02
CA ASP A 131 2.39 3.16 -12.23
C ASP A 131 3.92 3.08 -12.24
N SER A 132 4.45 1.89 -12.41
CA SER A 132 5.90 1.67 -12.40
C SER A 132 6.62 2.22 -13.63
N GLU A 133 5.90 2.66 -14.63
CA GLU A 133 6.44 3.25 -15.87
C GLU A 133 6.34 4.78 -15.89
N GLY A 134 5.56 5.34 -14.98
CA GLY A 134 5.39 6.79 -14.78
C GLY A 134 6.41 7.39 -13.80
#